data_8e0d47b5b3653a75f283d55aefd2c976
#
_entry.id   8e0d47b5b3653a75f283d55aefd2c976
#
_cell.length_a   1.000
_cell.length_b   1.000
_cell.length_c   1.000
_cell.angle_alpha   90.00
_cell.angle_beta   90.00
_cell.angle_gamma   90.00
#
_symmetry.space_group_name_H-M   'P 1'
#
loop_
_entity.id
_entity.type
_entity.pdbx_description
1 polymer ?
#
loop_
_entity_poly.entity_id
_entity_poly.type
_entity_poly.pdbx_seq_one_letter_code
_entity_poly.pdbx_strand_id
1 'polypeptide(L)'
;MTRGICLTAALVMLAAPAFAQDKCGPAPAAPVVPDGKKATVADLNAAATDIKAFVKASDDWQACLKTDLDQQMAAAKDAKVAFDPKVKSAIEAKGDANQKDKERVGKQYATAAADWRKAHPK
;
A
#
# COMPACT_ATOMS: atom_id res chain seq x y z
N MET A 1 -1.52 -4.52 69.11
CA MET A 1 -2.58 -4.03 68.17
C MET A 1 -1.87 -3.49 66.94
N THR A 2 -1.70 -4.31 65.91
CA THR A 2 -1.04 -3.91 64.66
C THR A 2 -1.98 -4.21 63.52
N ARG A 3 -2.57 -3.17 62.92
CA ARG A 3 -3.49 -3.25 61.78
C ARG A 3 -2.65 -3.33 60.51
N GLY A 4 -2.64 -4.52 59.89
CA GLY A 4 -2.06 -4.71 58.57
C GLY A 4 -3.01 -4.17 57.48
N ILE A 5 -2.54 -3.23 56.71
CA ILE A 5 -3.23 -2.70 55.51
C ILE A 5 -2.76 -3.54 54.33
N CYS A 6 -3.66 -4.43 53.82
CA CYS A 6 -3.44 -5.10 52.53
C CYS A 6 -3.73 -4.12 51.38
N LEU A 7 -2.66 -3.67 50.73
CA LEU A 7 -2.77 -2.96 49.45
C LEU A 7 -2.96 -4.00 48.33
N THR A 8 -4.18 -4.13 47.82
CA THR A 8 -4.45 -4.88 46.60
C THR A 8 -4.13 -3.98 45.39
N ALA A 9 -2.99 -4.24 44.77
CA ALA A 9 -2.64 -3.62 43.51
C ALA A 9 -3.51 -4.23 42.39
N ALA A 10 -4.48 -3.46 41.88
CA ALA A 10 -5.25 -3.83 40.70
C ALA A 10 -4.37 -3.64 39.47
N LEU A 11 -3.97 -4.76 38.84
CA LEU A 11 -3.28 -4.77 37.55
C LEU A 11 -4.29 -4.45 36.46
N VAL A 12 -4.33 -3.21 35.98
CA VAL A 12 -5.08 -2.82 34.79
C VAL A 12 -4.29 -3.31 33.58
N MET A 13 -4.70 -4.45 33.01
CA MET A 13 -4.21 -4.88 31.72
C MET A 13 -4.79 -3.94 30.64
N LEU A 14 -3.96 -3.01 30.17
CA LEU A 14 -4.22 -2.28 28.94
C LEU A 14 -4.16 -3.30 27.79
N ALA A 15 -5.34 -3.73 27.31
CA ALA A 15 -5.44 -4.41 26.03
C ALA A 15 -5.05 -3.40 24.94
N ALA A 16 -3.80 -3.45 24.48
CA ALA A 16 -3.39 -2.75 23.28
C ALA A 16 -4.24 -3.27 22.12
N PRO A 17 -4.83 -2.40 21.27
CA PRO A 17 -5.51 -2.86 20.08
C PRO A 17 -4.46 -3.62 19.25
N ALA A 18 -4.71 -4.90 19.00
CA ALA A 18 -3.95 -5.66 18.04
C ALA A 18 -4.23 -5.02 16.67
N PHE A 19 -3.39 -4.08 16.28
CA PHE A 19 -3.32 -3.68 14.87
C PHE A 19 -3.04 -4.97 14.11
N ALA A 20 -4.01 -5.42 13.31
CA ALA A 20 -3.83 -6.52 12.39
C ALA A 20 -2.54 -6.22 11.61
N GLN A 21 -1.50 -7.02 11.84
CA GLN A 21 -0.23 -6.84 11.13
C GLN A 21 -0.55 -6.93 9.65
N ASP A 22 -0.16 -5.88 8.92
CA ASP A 22 -0.38 -5.79 7.48
C ASP A 22 0.47 -6.88 6.82
N LYS A 23 -0.13 -8.04 6.55
CA LYS A 23 0.55 -9.22 6.01
C LYS A 23 1.23 -8.95 4.67
N CYS A 24 0.74 -7.93 3.96
CA CYS A 24 1.23 -7.57 2.65
C CYS A 24 2.36 -6.55 2.69
N GLY A 25 2.70 -6.03 3.87
CA GLY A 25 3.70 -5.00 4.02
C GLY A 25 3.28 -3.64 3.43
N PRO A 26 4.21 -2.68 3.31
CA PRO A 26 3.93 -1.36 2.77
C PRO A 26 3.63 -1.41 1.28
N ALA A 27 2.83 -0.45 0.80
CA ALA A 27 2.60 -0.26 -0.63
C ALA A 27 3.94 0.01 -1.36
N PRO A 28 4.15 -0.53 -2.57
CA PRO A 28 5.30 -0.21 -3.39
C PRO A 28 5.42 1.30 -3.63
N ALA A 29 6.64 1.82 -3.51
CA ALA A 29 6.91 3.23 -3.77
C ALA A 29 6.90 3.52 -5.27
N ALA A 30 6.16 4.56 -5.67
CA ALA A 30 6.12 5.00 -7.05
C ALA A 30 7.48 5.57 -7.50
N PRO A 31 8.00 5.18 -8.68
CA PRO A 31 9.25 5.72 -9.19
C PRO A 31 9.11 7.18 -9.61
N VAL A 32 10.24 7.88 -9.65
CA VAL A 32 10.33 9.24 -10.16
C VAL A 32 10.43 9.19 -11.68
N VAL A 33 9.58 9.97 -12.37
CA VAL A 33 9.63 10.12 -13.83
C VAL A 33 10.45 11.36 -14.17
N PRO A 34 11.45 11.27 -15.05
CA PRO A 34 12.29 12.41 -15.43
C PRO A 34 11.50 13.46 -16.24
N ASP A 35 12.00 14.70 -16.21
CA ASP A 35 11.50 15.77 -17.11
C ASP A 35 11.90 15.44 -18.55
N GLY A 36 10.93 15.14 -19.42
CA GLY A 36 11.18 14.75 -20.80
C GLY A 36 11.95 15.77 -21.63
N LYS A 37 11.86 17.07 -21.30
CA LYS A 37 12.59 18.13 -22.01
C LYS A 37 14.11 18.10 -21.75
N LYS A 38 14.50 17.52 -20.60
CA LYS A 38 15.90 17.48 -20.15
C LYS A 38 16.47 16.06 -20.12
N ALA A 39 15.61 15.06 -20.20
CA ALA A 39 15.98 13.66 -20.11
C ALA A 39 16.79 13.20 -21.33
N THR A 40 17.70 12.28 -21.10
CA THR A 40 18.34 11.50 -22.16
C THR A 40 17.47 10.28 -22.51
N VAL A 41 17.77 9.62 -23.63
CA VAL A 41 17.15 8.32 -23.98
C VAL A 41 17.40 7.29 -22.87
N ALA A 42 18.60 7.30 -22.28
CA ALA A 42 18.96 6.40 -21.20
C ALA A 42 18.09 6.64 -19.96
N ASP A 43 17.83 7.89 -19.60
CA ASP A 43 16.94 8.23 -18.45
C ASP A 43 15.52 7.75 -18.68
N LEU A 44 14.97 7.92 -19.89
CA LEU A 44 13.64 7.43 -20.22
C LEU A 44 13.57 5.90 -20.21
N ASN A 45 14.59 5.22 -20.69
CA ASN A 45 14.65 3.75 -20.66
C ASN A 45 14.76 3.22 -19.21
N ALA A 46 15.56 3.87 -18.36
CA ALA A 46 15.65 3.54 -16.95
C ALA A 46 14.29 3.74 -16.26
N ALA A 47 13.66 4.89 -16.48
CA ALA A 47 12.32 5.16 -15.94
C ALA A 47 11.28 4.14 -16.41
N ALA A 48 11.31 3.72 -17.68
CA ALA A 48 10.42 2.67 -18.18
C ALA A 48 10.64 1.33 -17.49
N THR A 49 11.87 0.98 -17.17
CA THR A 49 12.22 -0.25 -16.44
C THR A 49 11.70 -0.17 -15.00
N ASP A 50 11.92 0.94 -14.31
CA ASP A 50 11.47 1.16 -12.94
C ASP A 50 9.94 1.16 -12.84
N ILE A 51 9.26 1.75 -13.82
CA ILE A 51 7.80 1.74 -13.91
C ILE A 51 7.26 0.31 -14.07
N LYS A 52 7.86 -0.49 -14.94
CA LYS A 52 7.46 -1.90 -15.11
C LYS A 52 7.62 -2.69 -13.81
N ALA A 53 8.74 -2.49 -13.12
CA ALA A 53 8.98 -3.12 -11.81
C ALA A 53 7.95 -2.66 -10.76
N PHE A 54 7.67 -1.36 -10.71
CA PHE A 54 6.65 -0.79 -9.83
C PHE A 54 5.26 -1.34 -10.10
N VAL A 55 4.84 -1.40 -11.38
CA VAL A 55 3.53 -1.96 -11.76
C VAL A 55 3.42 -3.41 -11.32
N LYS A 56 4.45 -4.23 -11.60
CA LYS A 56 4.45 -5.64 -11.17
C LYS A 56 4.36 -5.77 -9.65
N ALA A 57 5.18 -5.04 -8.91
CA ALA A 57 5.15 -5.06 -7.45
C ALA A 57 3.79 -4.60 -6.90
N SER A 58 3.17 -3.60 -7.54
CA SER A 58 1.84 -3.11 -7.18
C SER A 58 0.75 -4.15 -7.43
N ASP A 59 0.81 -4.87 -8.55
CA ASP A 59 -0.15 -5.93 -8.88
C ASP A 59 -0.03 -7.08 -7.87
N ASP A 60 1.20 -7.50 -7.54
CA ASP A 60 1.47 -8.54 -6.54
C ASP A 60 0.96 -8.10 -5.15
N TRP A 61 1.18 -6.84 -4.78
CA TRP A 61 0.73 -6.28 -3.51
C TRP A 61 -0.80 -6.17 -3.43
N GLN A 62 -1.47 -5.71 -4.49
CA GLN A 62 -2.94 -5.66 -4.56
C GLN A 62 -3.55 -7.06 -4.50
N ALA A 63 -2.94 -8.05 -5.14
CA ALA A 63 -3.37 -9.44 -5.04
C ALA A 63 -3.23 -9.98 -3.60
N CYS A 64 -2.15 -9.61 -2.90
CA CYS A 64 -1.98 -9.94 -1.49
C CYS A 64 -3.10 -9.32 -0.63
N LEU A 65 -3.40 -8.03 -0.80
CA LEU A 65 -4.48 -7.33 -0.08
C LEU A 65 -5.83 -8.03 -0.26
N LYS A 66 -6.13 -8.44 -1.50
CA LYS A 66 -7.37 -9.17 -1.80
C LYS A 66 -7.39 -10.51 -1.09
N THR A 67 -6.31 -11.27 -1.15
CA THR A 67 -6.20 -12.58 -0.48
C THR A 67 -6.35 -12.45 1.03
N ASP A 68 -5.72 -11.45 1.64
CA ASP A 68 -5.84 -11.20 3.08
C ASP A 68 -7.27 -10.82 3.47
N LEU A 69 -7.93 -9.97 2.69
CA LEU A 69 -9.33 -9.62 2.90
C LEU A 69 -10.24 -10.86 2.82
N ASP A 70 -10.08 -11.68 1.79
CA ASP A 70 -10.86 -12.91 1.60
C ASP A 70 -10.67 -13.88 2.78
N GLN A 71 -9.43 -14.02 3.28
CA GLN A 71 -9.13 -14.86 4.45
C GLN A 71 -9.78 -14.33 5.73
N GLN A 72 -9.73 -13.02 5.97
CA GLN A 72 -10.35 -12.40 7.14
C GLN A 72 -11.88 -12.55 7.10
N MET A 73 -12.49 -12.37 5.94
CA MET A 73 -13.93 -12.57 5.76
C MET A 73 -14.34 -14.04 5.99
N ALA A 74 -13.55 -14.99 5.49
CA ALA A 74 -13.78 -16.41 5.72
C ALA A 74 -13.67 -16.76 7.21
N ALA A 75 -12.65 -16.28 7.90
CA ALA A 75 -12.47 -16.49 9.33
C ALA A 75 -13.64 -15.93 10.16
N ALA A 76 -14.14 -14.75 9.83
CA ALA A 76 -15.31 -14.17 10.49
C ALA A 76 -16.58 -15.05 10.28
N LYS A 77 -16.76 -15.54 9.06
CA LYS A 77 -17.86 -16.46 8.72
C LYS A 77 -17.78 -17.76 9.52
N ASP A 78 -16.62 -18.37 9.60
CA ASP A 78 -16.39 -19.61 10.34
C ASP A 78 -16.61 -19.43 11.83
N ALA A 79 -16.21 -18.27 12.37
CA ALA A 79 -16.47 -17.87 13.76
C ALA A 79 -17.91 -17.43 14.01
N LYS A 80 -18.76 -17.36 12.97
CA LYS A 80 -20.15 -16.88 13.03
C LYS A 80 -20.28 -15.46 13.61
N VAL A 81 -19.30 -14.59 13.32
CA VAL A 81 -19.30 -13.18 13.69
C VAL A 81 -19.42 -12.31 12.44
N ALA A 82 -20.00 -11.11 12.61
CA ALA A 82 -20.07 -10.14 11.52
C ALA A 82 -18.65 -9.62 11.18
N PHE A 83 -18.31 -9.55 9.90
CA PHE A 83 -17.08 -8.92 9.46
C PHE A 83 -17.21 -7.39 9.55
N ASP A 84 -16.19 -6.72 10.09
CA ASP A 84 -16.21 -5.25 10.23
C ASP A 84 -16.10 -4.57 8.86
N PRO A 85 -17.12 -3.83 8.41
CA PRO A 85 -17.10 -3.14 7.12
C PRO A 85 -16.01 -2.07 7.02
N LYS A 86 -15.54 -1.53 8.15
CA LYS A 86 -14.45 -0.56 8.18
C LYS A 86 -13.10 -1.19 7.78
N VAL A 87 -12.87 -2.43 8.17
CA VAL A 87 -11.66 -3.19 7.77
C VAL A 87 -11.68 -3.40 6.26
N LYS A 88 -12.82 -3.83 5.70
CA LYS A 88 -12.97 -3.96 4.26
C LYS A 88 -12.67 -2.66 3.53
N SER A 89 -13.34 -1.57 3.91
CA SER A 89 -13.16 -0.26 3.28
C SER A 89 -11.71 0.24 3.38
N ALA A 90 -11.02 -0.02 4.49
CA ALA A 90 -9.62 0.38 4.67
C ALA A 90 -8.68 -0.39 3.72
N ILE A 91 -8.89 -1.69 3.54
CA ILE A 91 -8.09 -2.52 2.63
C ILE A 91 -8.35 -2.10 1.17
N GLU A 92 -9.62 -1.92 0.79
CA GLU A 92 -10.00 -1.46 -0.55
C GLU A 92 -9.41 -0.08 -0.87
N ALA A 93 -9.46 0.86 0.07
CA ALA A 93 -8.87 2.19 -0.10
C ALA A 93 -7.36 2.16 -0.33
N LYS A 94 -6.63 1.25 0.29
CA LYS A 94 -5.20 1.04 0.03
C LYS A 94 -4.96 0.58 -1.41
N GLY A 95 -5.72 -0.39 -1.89
CA GLY A 95 -5.65 -0.87 -3.27
C GLY A 95 -5.96 0.24 -4.28
N ASP A 96 -7.01 1.01 -4.04
CA ASP A 96 -7.41 2.14 -4.90
C ASP A 96 -6.35 3.24 -4.95
N ALA A 97 -5.73 3.56 -3.81
CA ALA A 97 -4.65 4.55 -3.76
C ALA A 97 -3.43 4.11 -4.59
N ASN A 98 -3.03 2.84 -4.47
CA ASN A 98 -1.95 2.27 -5.27
C ASN A 98 -2.30 2.21 -6.76
N GLN A 99 -3.55 1.90 -7.12
CA GLN A 99 -4.02 1.94 -8.51
C GLN A 99 -3.92 3.35 -9.10
N LYS A 100 -4.33 4.37 -8.35
CA LYS A 100 -4.18 5.78 -8.77
C LYS A 100 -2.71 6.17 -8.97
N ASP A 101 -1.81 5.67 -8.13
CA ASP A 101 -0.37 5.89 -8.31
C ASP A 101 0.17 5.24 -9.58
N LYS A 102 -0.26 4.02 -9.92
CA LYS A 102 0.09 3.38 -11.21
C LYS A 102 -0.35 4.23 -12.40
N GLU A 103 -1.59 4.70 -12.38
CA GLU A 103 -2.15 5.54 -13.45
C GLU A 103 -1.43 6.89 -13.55
N ARG A 104 -1.12 7.52 -12.41
CA ARG A 104 -0.39 8.78 -12.36
C ARG A 104 0.99 8.65 -12.97
N VAL A 105 1.76 7.64 -12.56
CA VAL A 105 3.11 7.37 -13.07
C VAL A 105 3.08 7.07 -14.57
N GLY A 106 2.11 6.28 -15.04
CA GLY A 106 1.92 5.99 -16.46
C GLY A 106 1.67 7.25 -17.30
N LYS A 107 0.80 8.15 -16.81
CA LYS A 107 0.52 9.44 -17.46
C LYS A 107 1.74 10.35 -17.47
N GLN A 108 2.47 10.43 -16.36
CA GLN A 108 3.71 11.22 -16.26
C GLN A 108 4.76 10.74 -17.27
N TYR A 109 4.95 9.43 -17.40
CA TYR A 109 5.88 8.86 -18.36
C TYR A 109 5.46 9.13 -19.82
N ALA A 110 4.18 8.97 -20.13
CA ALA A 110 3.66 9.29 -21.47
C ALA A 110 3.92 10.76 -21.83
N THR A 111 3.72 11.68 -20.89
CA THR A 111 4.01 13.11 -21.06
C THR A 111 5.50 13.34 -21.26
N ALA A 112 6.36 12.77 -20.42
CA ALA A 112 7.81 12.89 -20.51
C ALA A 112 8.34 12.37 -21.87
N ALA A 113 7.83 11.23 -22.34
CA ALA A 113 8.19 10.66 -23.64
C ALA A 113 7.72 11.56 -24.80
N ALA A 114 6.56 12.18 -24.69
CA ALA A 114 6.05 13.13 -25.71
C ALA A 114 6.89 14.41 -25.74
N ASP A 115 7.22 14.96 -24.59
CA ASP A 115 8.05 16.17 -24.47
C ASP A 115 9.47 15.93 -24.99
N TRP A 116 10.04 14.75 -24.70
CA TRP A 116 11.33 14.36 -25.25
C TRP A 116 11.32 14.34 -26.79
N ARG A 117 10.29 13.71 -27.40
CA ARG A 117 10.15 13.67 -28.87
C ARG A 117 10.02 15.05 -29.49
N LYS A 118 9.34 15.98 -28.82
CA LYS A 118 9.23 17.37 -29.28
C LYS A 118 10.56 18.13 -29.20
N ALA A 119 11.34 17.84 -28.18
CA ALA A 119 12.67 18.46 -27.97
C ALA A 119 13.76 17.89 -28.91
N HIS A 120 13.53 16.69 -29.48
CA HIS A 120 14.46 15.98 -30.37
C HIS A 120 13.77 15.58 -31.68
N PRO A 121 13.36 16.56 -32.54
CA PRO A 121 12.78 16.26 -33.83
C PRO A 121 13.84 15.58 -34.72
N LYS A 122 13.39 14.63 -35.57
CA LYS A 122 14.26 13.96 -36.56
C LYS A 122 14.59 14.92 -37.71
#